data_1aae77ffd37da1ced3b5e2c8fd585701
#
_entry.id   1aae77ffd37da1ced3b5e2c8fd585701
#
_cell.length_a   1.000
_cell.length_b   1.000
_cell.length_c   1.000
_cell.angle_alpha   90.00
_cell.angle_beta   90.00
_cell.angle_gamma   90.00
#
_symmetry.space_group_name_H-M   'P 1'
#
loop_
_entity.id
_entity.type
_entity.pdbx_description
1 polymer ?
#
loop_
_entity_poly.entity_id
_entity_poly.type
_entity_poly.pdbx_seq_one_letter_code
_entity_poly.pdbx_strand_id
1 'polypeptide(L)'
;MKDPQIVTFGCRLNTYESEVMRGHAKKAGLEDAIIFNTCAVTKEAERQARQAIRRARRENPNAKIIVTGCAAQIDPAGYAAMPEVDQIIGNDLKLKEETWVATQPESVRVNDIMAVKETAGHLIAGFEDRARAFVQVQNGCDHRCTFCIIPYGRGNSRSVPVGEIVDQVRKLAAENGYAEIVLTGVDITSYGHDLPGQPPLGQMIRRLLALVPEVKRLRLSSLDPVEIDDDLWALIENEPRLMPHLHLSLQAGDDMILKRMKRRHLRQDVIDVCNKARALRSDMAFGADIIAGFPTETDEMFDNTLKIVEDCDLTFLHVFPYSARSGTPAAKMPQVPLAIRKERAAKLREAGARQVEKFLTSRIGKTESILVEKNRNGHTEHFAPVHLDQDFPVGQLVERKVIGVADGALIVA
;
A
#
# COMPACT_ATOMS: atom_id res chain seq x y z
N MET A 1 -24.45 18.06 -15.69
CA MET A 1 -24.22 17.42 -14.38
C MET A 1 -22.93 16.64 -14.49
N LYS A 2 -22.02 16.78 -13.53
CA LYS A 2 -20.69 16.14 -13.58
C LYS A 2 -20.66 14.92 -12.68
N ASP A 3 -20.03 13.84 -13.15
CA ASP A 3 -19.73 12.65 -12.34
C ASP A 3 -18.98 13.04 -11.05
N PRO A 4 -19.19 12.31 -9.94
CA PRO A 4 -18.48 12.58 -8.69
C PRO A 4 -16.97 12.47 -8.86
N GLN A 5 -16.26 13.50 -8.44
CA GLN A 5 -14.79 13.48 -8.44
C GLN A 5 -14.28 12.85 -7.15
N ILE A 6 -13.30 11.94 -7.25
CA ILE A 6 -12.66 11.35 -6.06
C ILE A 6 -11.19 11.75 -6.02
N VAL A 7 -10.79 12.34 -4.89
CA VAL A 7 -9.40 12.71 -4.58
C VAL A 7 -8.87 11.74 -3.54
N THR A 8 -7.91 10.92 -3.94
CA THR A 8 -7.37 9.84 -3.10
C THR A 8 -6.01 10.21 -2.52
N PHE A 9 -5.87 10.08 -1.21
CA PHE A 9 -4.60 10.20 -0.49
C PHE A 9 -4.18 8.86 0.09
N GLY A 10 -2.87 8.61 0.15
CA GLY A 10 -2.29 7.49 0.89
C GLY A 10 -1.99 6.26 0.05
N CYS A 11 -2.47 5.09 0.50
CA CYS A 11 -1.98 3.79 0.06
C CYS A 11 -2.81 3.16 -1.09
N ARG A 12 -2.32 2.00 -1.58
CA ARG A 12 -3.01 1.18 -2.61
C ARG A 12 -4.41 0.77 -2.18
N LEU A 13 -4.61 0.51 -0.89
CA LEU A 13 -5.92 0.17 -0.34
C LEU A 13 -6.90 1.34 -0.47
N ASN A 14 -6.47 2.58 -0.17
CA ASN A 14 -7.30 3.77 -0.42
C ASN A 14 -7.64 3.92 -1.91
N THR A 15 -6.72 3.56 -2.81
CA THR A 15 -6.98 3.57 -4.25
C THR A 15 -8.08 2.57 -4.64
N TYR A 16 -7.99 1.33 -4.14
CA TYR A 16 -9.03 0.32 -4.33
C TYR A 16 -10.39 0.80 -3.80
N GLU A 17 -10.42 1.28 -2.57
CA GLU A 17 -11.64 1.79 -1.93
C GLU A 17 -12.25 2.98 -2.68
N SER A 18 -11.43 3.81 -3.32
CA SER A 18 -11.90 4.93 -4.15
C SER A 18 -12.66 4.45 -5.39
N GLU A 19 -12.25 3.36 -6.02
CA GLU A 19 -13.00 2.80 -7.15
C GLU A 19 -14.33 2.17 -6.69
N VAL A 20 -14.36 1.52 -5.52
CA VAL A 20 -15.61 1.05 -4.90
C VAL A 20 -16.58 2.22 -4.68
N MET A 21 -16.10 3.30 -4.04
CA MET A 21 -16.90 4.51 -3.80
C MET A 21 -17.37 5.16 -5.10
N ARG A 22 -16.54 5.19 -6.14
CA ARG A 22 -16.92 5.72 -7.46
C ARG A 22 -18.11 4.95 -8.05
N GLY A 23 -18.05 3.61 -7.96
CA GLY A 23 -19.15 2.75 -8.40
C GLY A 23 -20.44 3.02 -7.64
N HIS A 24 -20.39 3.10 -6.32
CA HIS A 24 -21.55 3.37 -5.47
C HIS A 24 -22.11 4.78 -5.69
N ALA A 25 -21.26 5.79 -5.75
CA ALA A 25 -21.67 7.18 -5.97
C ALA A 25 -22.35 7.38 -7.33
N LYS A 26 -21.80 6.77 -8.40
CA LYS A 26 -22.44 6.78 -9.73
C LYS A 26 -23.79 6.07 -9.72
N LYS A 27 -23.89 4.90 -9.13
CA LYS A 27 -25.13 4.12 -9.02
C LYS A 27 -26.20 4.85 -8.23
N ALA A 28 -25.80 5.60 -7.20
CA ALA A 28 -26.68 6.45 -6.40
C ALA A 28 -27.08 7.76 -7.08
N GLY A 29 -26.54 8.06 -8.28
CA GLY A 29 -26.82 9.31 -8.99
C GLY A 29 -26.26 10.55 -8.29
N LEU A 30 -25.16 10.40 -7.52
CA LEU A 30 -24.52 11.51 -6.85
C LEU A 30 -23.78 12.38 -7.88
N GLU A 31 -24.26 13.61 -8.04
CA GLU A 31 -23.71 14.56 -9.00
C GLU A 31 -23.07 15.75 -8.28
N ASP A 32 -22.16 16.45 -8.98
CA ASP A 32 -21.48 17.66 -8.50
C ASP A 32 -20.88 17.51 -7.08
N ALA A 33 -20.35 16.32 -6.77
CA ALA A 33 -19.71 16.00 -5.50
C ALA A 33 -18.20 15.80 -5.65
N ILE A 34 -17.44 16.20 -4.64
CA ILE A 34 -16.01 15.94 -4.51
C ILE A 34 -15.77 15.13 -3.23
N ILE A 35 -15.30 13.90 -3.41
CA ILE A 35 -15.09 12.94 -2.33
C ILE A 35 -13.59 12.87 -2.03
N PHE A 36 -13.18 13.17 -0.81
CA PHE A 36 -11.80 13.07 -0.32
C PHE A 36 -11.60 11.80 0.48
N ASN A 37 -10.82 10.84 -0.05
CA ASN A 37 -10.41 9.64 0.67
C ASN A 37 -9.07 9.91 1.36
N THR A 38 -9.09 10.16 2.67
CA THR A 38 -7.97 10.71 3.43
C THR A 38 -7.06 9.65 4.03
N CYS A 39 -5.80 10.01 4.30
CA CYS A 39 -4.78 9.18 4.94
C CYS A 39 -4.36 9.77 6.29
N ALA A 40 -4.15 8.88 7.30
CA ALA A 40 -3.74 9.26 8.65
C ALA A 40 -2.29 8.87 9.01
N VAL A 41 -1.54 8.25 8.09
CA VAL A 41 -0.21 7.69 8.39
C VAL A 41 0.79 8.78 8.81
N THR A 42 0.79 9.92 8.12
CA THR A 42 1.69 11.04 8.45
C THR A 42 0.92 12.34 8.63
N LYS A 43 1.45 13.27 9.46
CA LYS A 43 0.91 14.63 9.59
C LYS A 43 0.93 15.40 8.27
N GLU A 44 1.92 15.12 7.43
CA GLU A 44 2.03 15.74 6.11
C GLU A 44 0.87 15.33 5.18
N ALA A 45 0.50 14.04 5.16
CA ALA A 45 -0.65 13.57 4.39
C ALA A 45 -1.97 14.22 4.85
N GLU A 46 -2.16 14.38 6.17
CA GLU A 46 -3.32 15.11 6.70
C GLU A 46 -3.32 16.60 6.32
N ARG A 47 -2.15 17.25 6.40
CA ARG A 47 -2.01 18.65 5.99
C ARG A 47 -2.36 18.84 4.52
N GLN A 48 -1.85 17.99 3.66
CA GLN A 48 -2.14 18.01 2.22
C GLN A 48 -3.63 17.78 1.95
N ALA A 49 -4.26 16.83 2.62
CA ALA A 49 -5.69 16.59 2.49
C ALA A 49 -6.53 17.82 2.88
N ARG A 50 -6.24 18.45 4.04
CA ARG A 50 -6.94 19.69 4.46
C ARG A 50 -6.71 20.85 3.49
N GLN A 51 -5.52 21.00 2.92
CA GLN A 51 -5.25 22.02 1.90
C GLN A 51 -6.03 21.76 0.62
N ALA A 52 -6.07 20.50 0.15
CA ALA A 52 -6.83 20.12 -1.04
C ALA A 52 -8.35 20.35 -0.86
N ILE A 53 -8.90 20.05 0.31
CA ILE A 53 -10.31 20.32 0.65
C ILE A 53 -10.61 21.84 0.54
N ARG A 54 -9.79 22.70 1.17
CA ARG A 54 -9.95 24.15 1.09
C ARG A 54 -9.83 24.69 -0.33
N ARG A 55 -8.91 24.12 -1.09
CA ARG A 55 -8.75 24.47 -2.51
C ARG A 55 -9.99 24.08 -3.32
N ALA A 56 -10.49 22.86 -3.16
CA ALA A 56 -11.66 22.35 -3.86
C ALA A 56 -12.90 23.22 -3.60
N ARG A 57 -13.13 23.66 -2.35
CA ARG A 57 -14.26 24.58 -2.03
C ARG A 57 -14.14 25.92 -2.73
N ARG A 58 -12.93 26.50 -2.79
CA ARG A 58 -12.71 27.78 -3.50
C ARG A 58 -12.95 27.64 -5.01
N GLU A 59 -12.49 26.54 -5.60
CA GLU A 59 -12.61 26.29 -7.04
C GLU A 59 -14.04 25.83 -7.45
N ASN A 60 -14.77 25.21 -6.52
CA ASN A 60 -16.11 24.67 -6.73
C ASN A 60 -17.06 25.04 -5.55
N PRO A 61 -17.52 26.31 -5.46
CA PRO A 61 -18.28 26.79 -4.29
C PRO A 61 -19.57 26.01 -4.01
N ASN A 62 -20.21 25.48 -5.04
CA ASN A 62 -21.50 24.79 -4.95
C ASN A 62 -21.38 23.25 -4.89
N ALA A 63 -20.18 22.68 -5.09
CA ALA A 63 -20.02 21.23 -5.06
C ALA A 63 -20.21 20.68 -3.64
N LYS A 64 -20.80 19.50 -3.51
CA LYS A 64 -20.88 18.79 -2.24
C LYS A 64 -19.53 18.18 -1.89
N ILE A 65 -18.89 18.63 -0.81
CA ILE A 65 -17.59 18.12 -0.34
C ILE A 65 -17.81 17.06 0.72
N ILE A 66 -17.46 15.82 0.40
CA ILE A 66 -17.56 14.65 1.27
C ILE A 66 -16.15 14.20 1.68
N VAL A 67 -15.91 14.03 2.99
CA VAL A 67 -14.62 13.59 3.49
C VAL A 67 -14.75 12.21 4.14
N THR A 68 -13.85 11.31 3.78
CA THR A 68 -13.77 9.95 4.32
C THR A 68 -12.32 9.50 4.46
N GLY A 69 -12.09 8.25 4.80
CA GLY A 69 -10.76 7.66 4.93
C GLY A 69 -10.24 7.64 6.36
N CYS A 70 -8.99 7.19 6.52
CA CYS A 70 -8.42 6.94 7.85
C CYS A 70 -8.36 8.20 8.73
N ALA A 71 -8.04 9.36 8.16
CA ALA A 71 -7.96 10.59 8.96
C ALA A 71 -9.35 11.08 9.39
N ALA A 72 -10.36 10.97 8.53
CA ALA A 72 -11.74 11.31 8.86
C ALA A 72 -12.35 10.36 9.92
N GLN A 73 -11.97 9.08 9.87
CA GLN A 73 -12.37 8.09 10.89
C GLN A 73 -11.79 8.41 12.28
N ILE A 74 -10.53 8.87 12.33
CA ILE A 74 -9.80 9.13 13.58
C ILE A 74 -10.18 10.47 14.18
N ASP A 75 -10.36 11.50 13.37
CA ASP A 75 -10.66 12.88 13.79
C ASP A 75 -11.90 13.44 13.05
N PRO A 76 -13.08 12.83 13.22
CA PRO A 76 -14.28 13.31 12.55
C PRO A 76 -14.67 14.73 13.00
N ALA A 77 -14.47 15.07 14.29
CA ALA A 77 -14.77 16.41 14.82
C ALA A 77 -13.89 17.49 14.19
N GLY A 78 -12.60 17.22 14.01
CA GLY A 78 -11.67 18.16 13.37
C GLY A 78 -11.95 18.41 11.88
N TYR A 79 -12.55 17.44 11.19
CA TYR A 79 -13.02 17.65 9.81
C TYR A 79 -14.41 18.31 9.78
N ALA A 80 -15.31 17.99 10.73
CA ALA A 80 -16.62 18.64 10.86
C ALA A 80 -16.52 20.15 11.19
N ALA A 81 -15.47 20.55 11.88
CA ALA A 81 -15.20 21.96 12.18
C ALA A 81 -14.69 22.77 10.96
N MET A 82 -14.41 22.12 9.82
CA MET A 82 -14.01 22.81 8.59
C MET A 82 -15.24 23.32 7.84
N PRO A 83 -15.39 24.64 7.60
CA PRO A 83 -16.56 25.18 6.89
C PRO A 83 -16.65 24.74 5.42
N GLU A 84 -15.57 24.18 4.90
CA GLU A 84 -15.48 23.66 3.54
C GLU A 84 -16.13 22.26 3.39
N VAL A 85 -16.38 21.54 4.51
CA VAL A 85 -16.83 20.14 4.51
C VAL A 85 -18.33 20.07 4.73
N ASP A 86 -19.06 19.40 3.84
CA ASP A 86 -20.52 19.22 3.94
C ASP A 86 -20.88 17.89 4.64
N GLN A 87 -20.07 16.83 4.44
CA GLN A 87 -20.38 15.52 4.99
C GLN A 87 -19.10 14.72 5.31
N ILE A 88 -19.16 13.95 6.39
CA ILE A 88 -18.11 13.02 6.80
C ILE A 88 -18.69 11.60 6.85
N ILE A 89 -17.95 10.66 6.23
CA ILE A 89 -18.31 9.24 6.17
C ILE A 89 -17.17 8.40 6.74
N GLY A 90 -17.47 7.52 7.69
CA GLY A 90 -16.51 6.60 8.28
C GLY A 90 -15.94 5.55 7.31
N ASN A 91 -14.84 4.93 7.68
CA ASN A 91 -14.11 3.99 6.83
C ASN A 91 -14.87 2.70 6.51
N ASP A 92 -15.71 2.21 7.40
CA ASP A 92 -16.57 1.05 7.14
C ASP A 92 -17.76 1.47 6.25
N LEU A 93 -18.40 2.57 6.58
CA LEU A 93 -19.60 3.05 5.90
C LEU A 93 -19.34 3.43 4.44
N LYS A 94 -18.15 3.95 4.11
CA LYS A 94 -17.83 4.38 2.73
C LYS A 94 -17.90 3.25 1.70
N LEU A 95 -17.78 1.99 2.16
CA LEU A 95 -17.81 0.80 1.31
C LEU A 95 -19.22 0.21 1.15
N LYS A 96 -20.22 0.77 1.84
CA LYS A 96 -21.62 0.32 1.78
C LYS A 96 -22.41 1.15 0.78
N GLU A 97 -23.10 0.48 -0.14
CA GLU A 97 -23.87 1.15 -1.20
C GLU A 97 -24.94 2.09 -0.65
N GLU A 98 -25.67 1.65 0.40
CA GLU A 98 -26.72 2.43 1.07
C GLU A 98 -26.21 3.74 1.68
N THR A 99 -24.91 3.88 1.90
CA THR A 99 -24.32 5.11 2.44
C THR A 99 -24.39 6.27 1.45
N TRP A 100 -24.41 5.99 0.15
CA TRP A 100 -24.28 6.98 -0.91
C TRP A 100 -25.63 7.49 -1.44
N VAL A 101 -26.74 6.95 -0.94
CA VAL A 101 -28.09 7.42 -1.33
C VAL A 101 -28.32 8.85 -0.86
N ALA A 102 -28.83 9.72 -1.73
CA ALA A 102 -28.88 11.19 -1.58
C ALA A 102 -29.69 11.73 -0.39
N THR A 103 -30.54 10.93 0.24
CA THR A 103 -31.52 11.37 1.23
C THR A 103 -31.05 11.30 2.69
N GLN A 104 -29.75 11.14 2.95
CA GLN A 104 -29.25 11.00 4.32
C GLN A 104 -28.95 12.38 4.95
N PRO A 105 -29.67 12.81 5.98
CA PRO A 105 -29.59 14.17 6.54
C PRO A 105 -28.37 14.42 7.43
N GLU A 106 -27.66 13.38 7.87
CA GLU A 106 -26.58 13.52 8.85
C GLU A 106 -25.28 13.98 8.20
N SER A 107 -24.71 15.09 8.70
CA SER A 107 -23.43 15.61 8.24
C SER A 107 -22.21 14.80 8.70
N VAL A 108 -22.34 14.04 9.82
CA VAL A 108 -21.26 13.17 10.34
C VAL A 108 -21.81 11.77 10.58
N ARG A 109 -21.30 10.82 9.80
CA ARG A 109 -21.66 9.40 9.85
C ARG A 109 -20.42 8.57 10.03
N VAL A 110 -20.01 8.38 11.27
CA VAL A 110 -18.80 7.61 11.65
C VAL A 110 -19.19 6.65 12.77
N ASN A 111 -19.04 5.36 12.49
CA ASN A 111 -19.27 4.29 13.47
C ASN A 111 -17.98 3.94 14.24
N ASP A 112 -18.10 3.16 15.31
CA ASP A 112 -16.95 2.58 15.99
C ASP A 112 -16.30 1.52 15.10
N ILE A 113 -15.15 1.86 14.53
CA ILE A 113 -14.41 0.99 13.61
C ILE A 113 -13.88 -0.28 14.30
N MET A 114 -13.70 -0.25 15.64
CA MET A 114 -13.25 -1.40 16.42
C MET A 114 -14.35 -2.46 16.60
N ALA A 115 -15.62 -2.07 16.46
CA ALA A 115 -16.76 -2.98 16.52
C ALA A 115 -17.04 -3.71 15.20
N VAL A 116 -16.39 -3.30 14.10
CA VAL A 116 -16.57 -3.92 12.78
C VAL A 116 -15.86 -5.26 12.72
N LYS A 117 -16.60 -6.33 12.44
CA LYS A 117 -16.09 -7.72 12.45
C LYS A 117 -15.86 -8.31 11.07
N GLU A 118 -16.49 -7.77 10.03
CA GLU A 118 -16.45 -8.31 8.69
C GLU A 118 -15.92 -7.29 7.68
N THR A 119 -15.35 -7.77 6.62
CA THR A 119 -15.04 -6.97 5.43
C THR A 119 -15.51 -7.75 4.21
N ALA A 120 -16.28 -7.10 3.35
CA ALA A 120 -16.76 -7.69 2.11
C ALA A 120 -15.79 -7.43 0.96
N GLY A 121 -15.74 -8.36 0.03
CA GLY A 121 -15.21 -8.11 -1.31
C GLY A 121 -16.16 -7.21 -2.09
N HIS A 122 -15.60 -6.39 -2.96
CA HIS A 122 -16.37 -5.53 -3.86
C HIS A 122 -15.96 -5.80 -5.29
N LEU A 123 -16.93 -6.14 -6.14
CA LEU A 123 -16.72 -6.39 -7.56
C LEU A 123 -16.58 -5.07 -8.32
N ILE A 124 -15.35 -4.56 -8.41
CA ILE A 124 -15.04 -3.38 -9.22
C ILE A 124 -14.74 -3.78 -10.67
N ALA A 125 -15.11 -2.91 -11.62
CA ALA A 125 -14.88 -3.17 -13.03
C ALA A 125 -13.42 -2.92 -13.44
N GLY A 126 -12.69 -2.06 -12.73
CA GLY A 126 -11.31 -1.72 -13.06
C GLY A 126 -10.84 -0.47 -12.33
N PHE A 127 -9.72 0.04 -12.77
CA PHE A 127 -9.10 1.25 -12.23
C PHE A 127 -8.91 2.26 -13.36
N GLU A 128 -9.48 3.44 -13.23
CA GLU A 128 -9.25 4.51 -14.21
C GLU A 128 -7.74 4.79 -14.32
N ASP A 129 -7.25 4.76 -15.56
CA ASP A 129 -5.89 5.18 -15.90
C ASP A 129 -4.73 4.37 -15.27
N ARG A 130 -4.96 3.12 -14.85
CA ARG A 130 -3.92 2.29 -14.25
C ARG A 130 -3.65 1.01 -15.04
N ALA A 131 -2.38 0.68 -15.16
CA ALA A 131 -1.92 -0.53 -15.85
C ALA A 131 -2.11 -1.82 -15.03
N ARG A 132 -2.21 -1.68 -13.69
CA ARG A 132 -2.39 -2.81 -12.75
C ARG A 132 -3.62 -2.63 -11.89
N ALA A 133 -4.23 -3.74 -11.51
CA ALA A 133 -5.39 -3.76 -10.63
C ALA A 133 -5.00 -4.10 -9.19
N PHE A 134 -5.61 -3.40 -8.22
CA PHE A 134 -5.46 -3.69 -6.79
C PHE A 134 -6.65 -4.50 -6.31
N VAL A 135 -6.40 -5.54 -5.52
CA VAL A 135 -7.44 -6.38 -4.91
C VAL A 135 -7.25 -6.41 -3.40
N GLN A 136 -8.24 -5.91 -2.68
CA GLN A 136 -8.24 -6.01 -1.23
C GLN A 136 -8.47 -7.45 -0.82
N VAL A 137 -7.54 -8.01 -0.04
CA VAL A 137 -7.69 -9.35 0.55
C VAL A 137 -7.87 -9.30 2.06
N GLN A 138 -7.46 -8.18 2.68
CA GLN A 138 -7.48 -8.01 4.13
C GLN A 138 -7.60 -6.52 4.48
N ASN A 139 -8.25 -6.19 5.60
CA ASN A 139 -8.38 -4.83 6.14
C ASN A 139 -8.22 -4.84 7.66
N GLY A 140 -7.81 -3.70 8.25
CA GLY A 140 -7.53 -3.59 9.67
C GLY A 140 -6.21 -4.26 10.08
N CYS A 141 -5.87 -4.23 11.37
CA CYS A 141 -4.64 -4.83 11.89
C CYS A 141 -4.75 -5.09 13.39
N ASP A 142 -4.39 -6.29 13.84
CA ASP A 142 -4.38 -6.68 15.25
C ASP A 142 -3.05 -6.36 15.95
N HIS A 143 -2.02 -5.97 15.19
CA HIS A 143 -0.81 -5.46 15.77
C HIS A 143 -1.07 -4.11 16.46
N ARG A 144 -0.36 -3.91 17.56
CA ARG A 144 -0.42 -2.67 18.35
C ARG A 144 0.97 -2.06 18.43
N CYS A 145 1.58 -1.86 17.23
CA CYS A 145 2.87 -1.17 17.13
C CYS A 145 2.77 0.21 17.77
N THR A 146 3.77 0.58 18.57
CA THR A 146 3.71 1.77 19.45
C THR A 146 3.57 3.09 18.71
N PHE A 147 3.91 3.14 17.44
CA PHE A 147 3.83 4.33 16.58
C PHE A 147 2.58 4.36 15.68
N CYS A 148 1.86 3.24 15.56
CA CYS A 148 0.88 3.06 14.50
C CYS A 148 -0.50 3.55 14.90
N ILE A 149 -1.10 4.36 14.04
CA ILE A 149 -2.44 4.90 14.19
C ILE A 149 -3.49 4.10 13.37
N ILE A 150 -3.04 3.18 12.53
CA ILE A 150 -3.91 2.48 11.57
C ILE A 150 -5.04 1.69 12.21
N PRO A 151 -4.86 0.96 13.34
CA PRO A 151 -5.98 0.26 13.97
C PRO A 151 -7.14 1.17 14.34
N TYR A 152 -6.87 2.43 14.72
CA TYR A 152 -7.92 3.40 15.05
C TYR A 152 -8.66 3.94 13.82
N GLY A 153 -8.04 3.86 12.65
CA GLY A 153 -8.67 4.27 11.40
C GLY A 153 -9.32 3.11 10.62
N ARG A 154 -8.91 1.85 10.89
CA ARG A 154 -9.32 0.69 10.10
C ARG A 154 -9.85 -0.48 10.91
N GLY A 155 -9.75 -0.44 12.24
CA GLY A 155 -10.21 -1.50 13.13
C GLY A 155 -9.26 -2.70 13.20
N ASN A 156 -9.80 -3.79 13.76
CA ASN A 156 -9.11 -5.08 13.88
C ASN A 156 -8.95 -5.76 12.50
N SER A 157 -8.07 -6.76 12.43
CA SER A 157 -7.82 -7.56 11.21
C SER A 157 -9.10 -8.27 10.76
N ARG A 158 -9.38 -8.19 9.47
CA ARG A 158 -10.51 -8.85 8.82
C ARG A 158 -10.10 -9.25 7.41
N SER A 159 -10.39 -10.49 7.06
CA SER A 159 -10.02 -11.09 5.77
C SER A 159 -11.23 -11.17 4.83
N VAL A 160 -10.99 -10.98 3.54
CA VAL A 160 -12.00 -11.22 2.50
C VAL A 160 -12.06 -12.71 2.22
N PRO A 161 -13.25 -13.36 2.15
CA PRO A 161 -13.37 -14.76 1.81
C PRO A 161 -12.72 -15.12 0.47
N VAL A 162 -12.08 -16.28 0.37
CA VAL A 162 -11.34 -16.72 -0.83
C VAL A 162 -12.21 -16.68 -2.09
N GLY A 163 -13.48 -17.08 -2.01
CA GLY A 163 -14.41 -17.06 -3.15
C GLY A 163 -14.58 -15.66 -3.73
N GLU A 164 -14.77 -14.66 -2.88
CA GLU A 164 -14.93 -13.26 -3.28
C GLU A 164 -13.65 -12.69 -3.92
N ILE A 165 -12.47 -13.09 -3.40
CA ILE A 165 -11.18 -12.71 -4.01
C ILE A 165 -11.06 -13.32 -5.41
N VAL A 166 -11.40 -14.59 -5.56
CA VAL A 166 -11.35 -15.32 -6.84
C VAL A 166 -12.27 -14.65 -7.87
N ASP A 167 -13.50 -14.32 -7.48
CA ASP A 167 -14.48 -13.69 -8.38
C ASP A 167 -14.00 -12.29 -8.80
N GLN A 168 -13.47 -11.50 -7.87
CA GLN A 168 -12.90 -10.18 -8.18
C GLN A 168 -11.70 -10.29 -9.12
N VAL A 169 -10.76 -11.21 -8.85
CA VAL A 169 -9.55 -11.38 -9.68
C VAL A 169 -9.93 -11.92 -11.06
N ARG A 170 -10.89 -12.85 -11.17
CA ARG A 170 -11.39 -13.34 -12.45
C ARG A 170 -11.97 -12.20 -13.28
N LYS A 171 -12.80 -11.36 -12.69
CA LYS A 171 -13.35 -10.20 -13.36
C LYS A 171 -12.26 -9.26 -13.89
N LEU A 172 -11.24 -8.98 -13.09
CA LEU A 172 -10.15 -8.09 -13.49
C LEU A 172 -9.22 -8.71 -14.54
N ALA A 173 -8.80 -9.95 -14.35
CA ALA A 173 -7.82 -10.58 -15.23
C ALA A 173 -8.46 -11.16 -16.52
N ALA A 174 -9.55 -11.94 -16.40
CA ALA A 174 -10.14 -12.62 -17.53
C ALA A 174 -11.09 -11.72 -18.34
N GLU A 175 -11.95 -10.94 -17.67
CA GLU A 175 -12.95 -10.12 -18.36
C GLU A 175 -12.40 -8.74 -18.76
N ASN A 176 -11.59 -8.09 -17.88
CA ASN A 176 -11.10 -6.74 -18.10
C ASN A 176 -9.63 -6.68 -18.57
N GLY A 177 -8.95 -7.83 -18.69
CA GLY A 177 -7.64 -7.95 -19.33
C GLY A 177 -6.46 -7.39 -18.56
N TYR A 178 -6.57 -7.17 -17.24
CA TYR A 178 -5.43 -6.72 -16.42
C TYR A 178 -4.35 -7.77 -16.38
N ALA A 179 -3.16 -7.42 -16.87
CA ALA A 179 -2.01 -8.32 -16.88
C ALA A 179 -1.34 -8.48 -15.51
N GLU A 180 -1.44 -7.50 -14.62
CA GLU A 180 -0.87 -7.55 -13.27
C GLU A 180 -1.93 -7.26 -12.21
N ILE A 181 -2.07 -8.20 -11.26
CA ILE A 181 -2.92 -8.09 -10.08
C ILE A 181 -2.03 -7.88 -8.85
N VAL A 182 -2.37 -6.91 -8.01
CA VAL A 182 -1.68 -6.63 -6.75
C VAL A 182 -2.60 -6.93 -5.58
N LEU A 183 -2.30 -7.98 -4.82
CA LEU A 183 -3.00 -8.25 -3.57
C LEU A 183 -2.61 -7.23 -2.52
N THR A 184 -3.59 -6.57 -1.93
CA THR A 184 -3.37 -5.46 -0.99
C THR A 184 -4.22 -5.60 0.26
N GLY A 185 -3.71 -5.02 1.34
CA GLY A 185 -4.35 -4.94 2.65
C GLY A 185 -3.55 -4.03 3.56
N VAL A 186 -3.86 -4.07 4.83
CA VAL A 186 -3.11 -3.38 5.89
C VAL A 186 -1.98 -4.27 6.40
N ASP A 187 -2.28 -5.57 6.54
CA ASP A 187 -1.40 -6.60 7.08
C ASP A 187 -1.77 -7.94 6.44
N ILE A 188 -1.36 -8.11 5.17
CA ILE A 188 -1.81 -9.28 4.38
C ILE A 188 -1.24 -10.60 4.88
N THR A 189 -0.13 -10.60 5.61
CA THR A 189 0.44 -11.81 6.21
C THR A 189 -0.45 -12.40 7.31
N SER A 190 -1.27 -11.58 7.97
CA SER A 190 -2.30 -12.02 8.93
C SER A 190 -3.60 -12.52 8.26
N TYR A 191 -3.62 -12.71 6.93
CA TYR A 191 -4.81 -13.16 6.22
C TYR A 191 -5.33 -14.49 6.74
N GLY A 192 -6.65 -14.59 6.88
CA GLY A 192 -7.39 -15.82 7.10
C GLY A 192 -7.59 -16.23 8.56
N HIS A 193 -6.93 -15.58 9.53
CA HIS A 193 -7.06 -15.93 10.94
C HIS A 193 -8.50 -15.84 11.47
N ASP A 194 -9.30 -14.97 10.89
CA ASP A 194 -10.72 -14.71 11.21
C ASP A 194 -11.70 -15.53 10.33
N LEU A 195 -11.20 -16.26 9.32
CA LEU A 195 -12.02 -17.05 8.42
C LEU A 195 -12.17 -18.51 8.91
N PRO A 196 -13.27 -19.19 8.55
CA PRO A 196 -13.43 -20.62 8.82
C PRO A 196 -12.27 -21.45 8.23
N GLY A 197 -11.68 -22.30 9.05
CA GLY A 197 -10.53 -23.12 8.67
C GLY A 197 -9.20 -22.39 8.60
N GLN A 198 -9.17 -21.11 8.91
CA GLN A 198 -8.00 -20.26 9.03
C GLN A 198 -6.95 -20.45 7.92
N PRO A 199 -7.34 -20.32 6.63
CA PRO A 199 -6.41 -20.53 5.52
C PRO A 199 -5.33 -19.46 5.52
N PRO A 200 -4.02 -19.79 5.56
CA PRO A 200 -2.96 -18.82 5.47
C PRO A 200 -2.91 -18.16 4.08
N LEU A 201 -2.15 -17.06 3.98
CA LEU A 201 -2.01 -16.26 2.76
C LEU A 201 -1.55 -17.11 1.57
N GLY A 202 -0.51 -17.93 1.75
CA GLY A 202 0.03 -18.78 0.69
C GLY A 202 -0.99 -19.80 0.17
N GLN A 203 -1.80 -20.42 1.06
CA GLN A 203 -2.87 -21.32 0.65
C GLN A 203 -3.94 -20.60 -0.17
N MET A 204 -4.33 -19.39 0.23
CA MET A 204 -5.28 -18.55 -0.52
C MET A 204 -4.73 -18.25 -1.91
N ILE A 205 -3.48 -17.81 -2.03
CA ILE A 205 -2.83 -17.49 -3.31
C ILE A 205 -2.76 -18.72 -4.22
N ARG A 206 -2.38 -19.87 -3.69
CA ARG A 206 -2.34 -21.13 -4.45
C ARG A 206 -3.71 -21.48 -5.04
N ARG A 207 -4.78 -21.37 -4.23
CA ARG A 207 -6.16 -21.59 -4.70
C ARG A 207 -6.57 -20.55 -5.75
N LEU A 208 -6.26 -19.28 -5.53
CA LEU A 208 -6.54 -18.21 -6.47
C LEU A 208 -5.91 -18.48 -7.84
N LEU A 209 -4.62 -18.79 -7.88
CA LEU A 209 -3.88 -19.04 -9.12
C LEU A 209 -4.31 -20.31 -9.84
N ALA A 210 -4.82 -21.31 -9.10
CA ALA A 210 -5.42 -22.52 -9.70
C ALA A 210 -6.80 -22.23 -10.32
N LEU A 211 -7.60 -21.36 -9.71
CA LEU A 211 -8.97 -21.05 -10.14
C LEU A 211 -9.06 -19.92 -11.17
N VAL A 212 -7.99 -19.11 -11.32
CA VAL A 212 -7.90 -18.02 -12.29
C VAL A 212 -6.56 -18.12 -13.03
N PRO A 213 -6.42 -19.06 -13.98
CA PRO A 213 -5.18 -19.27 -14.74
C PRO A 213 -4.82 -18.08 -15.65
N GLU A 214 -5.75 -17.17 -15.93
CA GLU A 214 -5.58 -15.97 -16.74
C GLU A 214 -4.69 -14.91 -16.06
N VAL A 215 -4.45 -14.98 -14.74
CA VAL A 215 -3.51 -14.10 -14.04
C VAL A 215 -2.11 -14.31 -14.60
N LYS A 216 -1.56 -13.30 -15.25
CA LYS A 216 -0.20 -13.33 -15.82
C LYS A 216 0.84 -12.94 -14.78
N ARG A 217 0.54 -11.94 -13.93
CA ARG A 217 1.42 -11.46 -12.87
C ARG A 217 0.64 -11.23 -11.59
N LEU A 218 1.12 -11.79 -10.50
CA LEU A 218 0.64 -11.55 -9.16
C LEU A 218 1.72 -10.86 -8.33
N ARG A 219 1.36 -9.77 -7.70
CA ARG A 219 2.26 -9.03 -6.80
C ARG A 219 1.63 -8.88 -5.42
N LEU A 220 2.47 -8.91 -4.40
CA LEU A 220 2.04 -8.73 -3.02
C LEU A 220 2.34 -7.30 -2.55
N SER A 221 1.49 -6.77 -1.70
CA SER A 221 1.82 -5.58 -0.90
C SER A 221 2.78 -5.93 0.24
N SER A 222 2.94 -5.05 1.24
CA SER A 222 3.91 -5.24 2.31
C SER A 222 3.64 -6.49 3.15
N LEU A 223 4.69 -7.25 3.43
CA LEU A 223 4.70 -8.47 4.25
C LEU A 223 5.40 -8.22 5.59
N ASP A 224 4.89 -8.83 6.65
CA ASP A 224 5.66 -8.95 7.89
C ASP A 224 6.69 -10.08 7.72
N PRO A 225 7.99 -9.84 7.98
CA PRO A 225 9.03 -10.83 7.69
C PRO A 225 8.85 -12.18 8.38
N VAL A 226 8.34 -12.21 9.63
CA VAL A 226 8.22 -13.45 10.42
C VAL A 226 6.89 -14.18 10.22
N GLU A 227 6.02 -13.67 9.34
CA GLU A 227 4.68 -14.25 9.08
C GLU A 227 4.54 -14.85 7.69
N ILE A 228 5.64 -15.05 6.97
CA ILE A 228 5.62 -15.72 5.67
C ILE A 228 5.43 -17.22 5.90
N ASP A 229 4.25 -17.73 5.51
CA ASP A 229 3.88 -19.13 5.70
C ASP A 229 4.56 -20.08 4.68
N ASP A 230 4.55 -21.40 4.98
CA ASP A 230 5.23 -22.41 4.16
C ASP A 230 4.64 -22.52 2.74
N ASP A 231 3.33 -22.36 2.56
CA ASP A 231 2.70 -22.33 1.24
C ASP A 231 3.19 -21.11 0.43
N LEU A 232 3.39 -19.95 1.09
CA LEU A 232 3.93 -18.78 0.42
C LEU A 232 5.40 -18.96 0.06
N TRP A 233 6.20 -19.61 0.89
CA TRP A 233 7.59 -19.98 0.54
C TRP A 233 7.65 -20.90 -0.68
N ALA A 234 6.78 -21.89 -0.75
CA ALA A 234 6.68 -22.78 -1.90
C ALA A 234 6.27 -22.04 -3.20
N LEU A 235 5.39 -21.03 -3.09
CA LEU A 235 5.02 -20.18 -4.22
C LEU A 235 6.17 -19.28 -4.67
N ILE A 236 6.95 -18.72 -3.74
CA ILE A 236 8.15 -17.93 -4.07
C ILE A 236 9.13 -18.76 -4.90
N GLU A 237 9.31 -20.03 -4.53
CA GLU A 237 10.21 -20.95 -5.23
C GLU A 237 9.67 -21.38 -6.61
N ASN A 238 8.40 -21.76 -6.69
CA ASN A 238 7.89 -22.57 -7.81
C ASN A 238 6.86 -21.87 -8.69
N GLU A 239 6.30 -20.71 -8.30
CA GLU A 239 5.24 -20.05 -9.07
C GLU A 239 5.79 -18.85 -9.87
N PRO A 240 5.99 -18.98 -11.18
CA PRO A 240 6.57 -17.92 -12.02
C PRO A 240 5.66 -16.68 -12.12
N ARG A 241 4.34 -16.83 -11.94
CA ARG A 241 3.40 -15.70 -11.96
C ARG A 241 3.47 -14.84 -10.69
N LEU A 242 4.05 -15.35 -9.59
CA LEU A 242 4.37 -14.54 -8.42
C LEU A 242 5.63 -13.71 -8.71
N MET A 243 5.51 -12.40 -8.72
CA MET A 243 6.61 -11.51 -9.11
C MET A 243 7.79 -11.59 -8.15
N PRO A 244 9.05 -11.56 -8.67
CA PRO A 244 10.27 -11.67 -7.87
C PRO A 244 10.60 -10.38 -7.11
N HIS A 245 9.64 -9.90 -6.35
CA HIS A 245 9.76 -8.70 -5.54
C HIS A 245 8.93 -8.84 -4.26
N LEU A 246 9.59 -8.76 -3.12
CA LEU A 246 8.94 -8.71 -1.81
C LEU A 246 9.16 -7.35 -1.17
N HIS A 247 8.10 -6.76 -0.64
CA HIS A 247 8.17 -5.52 0.14
C HIS A 247 7.98 -5.83 1.62
N LEU A 248 8.99 -5.52 2.43
CA LEU A 248 9.03 -5.91 3.85
C LEU A 248 8.62 -4.74 4.75
N SER A 249 7.73 -5.00 5.69
CA SER A 249 7.39 -4.07 6.79
C SER A 249 8.48 -4.05 7.85
N LEU A 250 9.73 -3.70 7.46
CA LEU A 250 10.92 -3.75 8.29
C LEU A 250 10.88 -2.76 9.46
N GLN A 251 10.60 -1.50 9.20
CA GLN A 251 10.48 -0.35 10.11
C GLN A 251 11.80 0.15 10.71
N ALA A 252 12.73 -0.72 11.16
CA ALA A 252 14.06 -0.38 11.67
C ALA A 252 15.02 -1.57 11.54
N GLY A 253 16.33 -1.33 11.59
CA GLY A 253 17.37 -2.37 11.57
C GLY A 253 18.10 -2.57 12.90
N ASP A 254 17.56 -2.07 14.01
CA ASP A 254 18.11 -2.22 15.36
C ASP A 254 17.10 -2.92 16.26
N ASP A 255 17.52 -3.96 16.95
CA ASP A 255 16.64 -4.82 17.77
C ASP A 255 15.99 -4.08 18.94
N MET A 256 16.69 -3.11 19.55
CA MET A 256 16.12 -2.33 20.64
C MET A 256 15.03 -1.38 20.12
N ILE A 257 15.24 -0.79 18.95
CA ILE A 257 14.22 0.04 18.28
C ILE A 257 13.04 -0.81 17.87
N LEU A 258 13.24 -1.97 17.25
CA LEU A 258 12.18 -2.92 16.89
C LEU A 258 11.36 -3.33 18.11
N LYS A 259 12.01 -3.62 19.24
CA LYS A 259 11.35 -3.92 20.51
C LYS A 259 10.53 -2.74 21.04
N ARG A 260 11.06 -1.51 21.00
CA ARG A 260 10.34 -0.28 21.38
C ARG A 260 9.17 0.02 20.44
N MET A 261 9.29 -0.32 19.19
CA MET A 261 8.20 -0.28 18.20
C MET A 261 7.14 -1.36 18.46
N LYS A 262 7.44 -2.35 19.30
CA LYS A 262 6.61 -3.56 19.52
C LYS A 262 6.47 -4.39 18.24
N ARG A 263 7.60 -4.54 17.49
CA ARG A 263 7.70 -5.47 16.37
C ARG A 263 7.96 -6.88 16.86
N ARG A 264 7.58 -7.87 16.05
CA ARG A 264 7.70 -9.30 16.37
C ARG A 264 8.96 -9.93 15.79
N HIS A 265 9.58 -9.27 14.81
CA HIS A 265 10.85 -9.68 14.24
C HIS A 265 12.03 -8.92 14.85
N LEU A 266 13.18 -9.51 14.77
CA LEU A 266 14.49 -8.93 15.06
C LEU A 266 15.23 -8.67 13.73
N ARG A 267 16.37 -7.98 13.83
CA ARG A 267 17.26 -7.73 12.69
C ARG A 267 17.63 -9.02 11.96
N GLN A 268 18.03 -10.07 12.71
CA GLN A 268 18.48 -11.34 12.11
C GLN A 268 17.37 -12.03 11.34
N ASP A 269 16.13 -11.99 11.80
CA ASP A 269 14.98 -12.60 11.11
C ASP A 269 14.83 -12.04 9.70
N VAL A 270 15.04 -10.72 9.52
CA VAL A 270 14.96 -10.07 8.21
C VAL A 270 16.09 -10.51 7.28
N ILE A 271 17.32 -10.61 7.82
CA ILE A 271 18.49 -11.11 7.08
C ILE A 271 18.22 -12.55 6.61
N ASP A 272 17.69 -13.40 7.49
CA ASP A 272 17.39 -14.80 7.19
C ASP A 272 16.28 -14.93 6.13
N VAL A 273 15.24 -14.10 6.20
CA VAL A 273 14.18 -14.03 5.19
C VAL A 273 14.74 -13.64 3.82
N CYS A 274 15.57 -12.60 3.76
CA CYS A 274 16.19 -12.17 2.50
C CYS A 274 17.10 -13.25 1.90
N ASN A 275 17.92 -13.91 2.75
CA ASN A 275 18.79 -14.99 2.32
C ASN A 275 18.00 -16.22 1.82
N LYS A 276 16.96 -16.64 2.57
CA LYS A 276 16.08 -17.73 2.18
C LYS A 276 15.39 -17.45 0.85
N ALA A 277 14.81 -16.25 0.69
CA ALA A 277 14.14 -15.89 -0.55
C ALA A 277 15.07 -15.92 -1.76
N ARG A 278 16.33 -15.42 -1.62
CA ARG A 278 17.34 -15.50 -2.70
C ARG A 278 17.87 -16.90 -2.95
N ALA A 279 17.94 -17.74 -1.94
CA ALA A 279 18.32 -19.15 -2.12
C ALA A 279 17.28 -19.91 -2.94
N LEU A 280 15.98 -19.61 -2.75
CA LEU A 280 14.87 -20.18 -3.50
C LEU A 280 14.73 -19.56 -4.89
N ARG A 281 14.93 -18.23 -5.02
CA ARG A 281 14.81 -17.49 -6.27
C ARG A 281 15.87 -16.39 -6.32
N SER A 282 16.96 -16.65 -7.04
CA SER A 282 18.22 -15.86 -7.00
C SER A 282 18.08 -14.42 -7.50
N ASP A 283 17.04 -14.11 -8.28
CA ASP A 283 16.75 -12.78 -8.82
C ASP A 283 15.82 -11.93 -7.95
N MET A 284 15.50 -12.38 -6.72
CA MET A 284 14.58 -11.69 -5.82
C MET A 284 15.05 -10.28 -5.47
N ALA A 285 14.22 -9.28 -5.72
CA ALA A 285 14.40 -7.90 -5.29
C ALA A 285 13.60 -7.61 -4.00
N PHE A 286 14.14 -6.72 -3.15
CA PHE A 286 13.49 -6.37 -1.90
C PHE A 286 13.20 -4.88 -1.81
N GLY A 287 11.96 -4.55 -1.40
CA GLY A 287 11.59 -3.24 -0.89
C GLY A 287 11.44 -3.27 0.63
N ALA A 288 11.55 -2.12 1.28
CA ALA A 288 11.27 -2.02 2.71
C ALA A 288 10.75 -0.65 3.12
N ASP A 289 9.82 -0.63 4.09
CA ASP A 289 9.45 0.57 4.81
C ASP A 289 10.40 0.77 6.00
N ILE A 290 11.00 1.97 6.15
CA ILE A 290 11.92 2.30 7.24
C ILE A 290 11.54 3.66 7.85
N ILE A 291 11.46 3.71 9.18
CA ILE A 291 11.21 4.91 9.97
C ILE A 291 12.53 5.43 10.52
N ALA A 292 12.95 6.63 10.12
CA ALA A 292 14.13 7.31 10.59
C ALA A 292 13.85 8.19 11.83
N GLY A 293 14.66 8.06 12.87
CA GLY A 293 14.55 8.91 14.06
C GLY A 293 13.34 8.55 14.92
N PHE A 294 13.08 7.25 15.11
CA PHE A 294 12.10 6.79 16.09
C PHE A 294 12.47 7.30 17.50
N PRO A 295 11.50 7.62 18.37
CA PRO A 295 11.79 8.09 19.73
C PRO A 295 12.86 7.22 20.42
N THR A 296 13.83 7.91 21.07
CA THR A 296 14.97 7.29 21.76
C THR A 296 16.01 6.57 20.88
N GLU A 297 15.95 6.72 19.56
CA GLU A 297 16.96 6.17 18.64
C GLU A 297 18.29 6.94 18.83
N THR A 298 19.36 6.22 19.17
CA THR A 298 20.74 6.75 19.25
C THR A 298 21.40 6.73 17.87
N ASP A 299 22.60 7.31 17.74
CA ASP A 299 23.35 7.26 16.47
C ASP A 299 23.77 5.81 16.16
N GLU A 300 24.22 5.04 17.14
CA GLU A 300 24.57 3.61 16.98
C GLU A 300 23.38 2.78 16.51
N MET A 301 22.18 3.00 17.06
CA MET A 301 20.95 2.31 16.62
C MET A 301 20.56 2.70 15.19
N PHE A 302 20.80 3.96 14.82
CA PHE A 302 20.59 4.42 13.46
C PHE A 302 21.61 3.80 12.49
N ASP A 303 22.88 3.68 12.88
CA ASP A 303 23.92 3.01 12.08
C ASP A 303 23.56 1.54 11.81
N ASN A 304 23.01 0.82 12.81
CA ASN A 304 22.45 -0.51 12.62
C ASN A 304 21.32 -0.53 11.58
N THR A 305 20.45 0.48 11.60
CA THR A 305 19.37 0.63 10.61
C THR A 305 19.90 0.98 9.22
N LEU A 306 20.97 1.76 9.13
CA LEU A 306 21.62 2.07 7.86
C LEU A 306 22.31 0.82 7.27
N LYS A 307 22.98 0.04 8.13
CA LYS A 307 23.72 -1.15 7.72
C LYS A 307 22.82 -2.28 7.19
N ILE A 308 21.59 -2.44 7.71
CA ILE A 308 20.70 -3.52 7.23
C ILE A 308 20.31 -3.32 5.74
N VAL A 309 20.38 -2.10 5.23
CA VAL A 309 20.13 -1.80 3.80
C VAL A 309 21.12 -2.56 2.92
N GLU A 310 22.39 -2.62 3.35
CA GLU A 310 23.46 -3.35 2.65
C GLU A 310 23.43 -4.85 2.97
N ASP A 311 23.26 -5.23 4.26
CA ASP A 311 23.23 -6.63 4.69
C ASP A 311 22.10 -7.43 4.03
N CYS A 312 20.96 -6.81 3.76
CA CYS A 312 19.82 -7.42 3.06
C CYS A 312 19.75 -7.07 1.58
N ASP A 313 20.66 -6.24 1.06
CA ASP A 313 20.64 -5.74 -0.33
C ASP A 313 19.23 -5.19 -0.71
N LEU A 314 18.71 -4.28 0.14
CA LEU A 314 17.37 -3.73 -0.01
C LEU A 314 17.34 -2.72 -1.16
N THR A 315 16.66 -3.06 -2.25
CA THR A 315 16.67 -2.27 -3.48
C THR A 315 15.78 -1.03 -3.38
N PHE A 316 14.54 -1.18 -2.90
CA PHE A 316 13.54 -0.11 -2.94
C PHE A 316 13.12 0.33 -1.53
N LEU A 317 13.64 1.46 -1.07
CA LEU A 317 13.34 1.96 0.27
C LEU A 317 12.22 3.01 0.26
N HIS A 318 11.25 2.81 1.12
CA HIS A 318 10.30 3.83 1.53
C HIS A 318 10.72 4.39 2.89
N VAL A 319 11.35 5.56 2.89
CA VAL A 319 11.92 6.17 4.10
C VAL A 319 11.02 7.27 4.64
N PHE A 320 10.57 7.09 5.88
CA PHE A 320 9.70 8.02 6.60
C PHE A 320 10.46 8.63 7.80
N PRO A 321 10.65 9.96 7.87
CA PRO A 321 11.01 10.56 9.15
C PRO A 321 9.88 10.31 10.15
N TYR A 322 10.23 9.85 11.36
CA TYR A 322 9.22 9.57 12.38
C TYR A 322 8.26 10.75 12.56
N SER A 323 6.97 10.46 12.54
CA SER A 323 5.89 11.43 12.68
C SER A 323 5.01 11.06 13.88
N ALA A 324 5.13 11.78 14.99
CA ALA A 324 4.35 11.53 16.19
C ALA A 324 2.84 11.65 15.91
N ARG A 325 2.09 10.61 16.23
CA ARG A 325 0.63 10.55 16.10
C ARG A 325 -0.03 10.63 17.48
N SER A 326 -0.92 11.58 17.67
CA SER A 326 -1.65 11.75 18.94
C SER A 326 -2.35 10.43 19.31
N GLY A 327 -2.31 10.07 20.59
CA GLY A 327 -2.90 8.84 21.11
C GLY A 327 -1.97 7.62 21.05
N THR A 328 -0.89 7.64 20.26
CA THR A 328 0.05 6.51 20.20
C THR A 328 1.07 6.53 21.36
N PRO A 329 1.50 5.34 21.86
CA PRO A 329 2.53 5.27 22.91
C PRO A 329 3.83 5.97 22.54
N ALA A 330 4.32 5.83 21.31
CA ALA A 330 5.56 6.44 20.84
C ALA A 330 5.52 7.98 20.84
N ALA A 331 4.34 8.60 20.72
CA ALA A 331 4.21 10.05 20.82
C ALA A 331 4.54 10.60 22.22
N LYS A 332 4.48 9.74 23.25
CA LYS A 332 4.79 10.09 24.65
C LYS A 332 6.23 9.80 25.04
N MET A 333 7.01 9.11 24.19
CA MET A 333 8.41 8.81 24.43
C MET A 333 9.30 10.05 24.17
N PRO A 334 10.54 10.11 24.71
CA PRO A 334 11.51 11.15 24.40
C PRO A 334 11.78 11.23 22.89
N GLN A 335 11.48 12.38 22.29
CA GLN A 335 11.52 12.57 20.84
C GLN A 335 12.94 12.90 20.35
N VAL A 336 13.36 12.29 19.25
CA VAL A 336 14.53 12.71 18.49
C VAL A 336 14.22 14.06 17.83
N PRO A 337 15.11 15.07 17.88
CA PRO A 337 14.89 16.38 17.25
C PRO A 337 14.55 16.25 15.75
N LEU A 338 13.66 17.11 15.25
CA LEU A 338 13.19 17.06 13.87
C LEU A 338 14.32 17.17 12.84
N ALA A 339 15.34 18.01 13.14
CA ALA A 339 16.51 18.14 12.27
C ALA A 339 17.25 16.82 12.10
N ILE A 340 17.50 16.09 13.19
CA ILE A 340 18.16 14.78 13.21
C ILE A 340 17.31 13.75 12.47
N ARG A 341 15.98 13.72 12.68
CA ARG A 341 15.08 12.81 11.93
C ARG A 341 15.16 13.03 10.42
N LYS A 342 15.21 14.30 9.98
CA LYS A 342 15.34 14.66 8.56
C LYS A 342 16.69 14.25 7.99
N GLU A 343 17.77 14.50 8.74
CA GLU A 343 19.13 14.10 8.36
C GLU A 343 19.24 12.58 8.20
N ARG A 344 18.78 11.80 9.21
CA ARG A 344 18.78 10.34 9.14
C ARG A 344 17.95 9.81 7.98
N ALA A 345 16.79 10.41 7.72
CA ALA A 345 15.98 10.05 6.56
C ALA A 345 16.67 10.36 5.22
N ALA A 346 17.46 11.46 5.15
CA ALA A 346 18.26 11.78 3.98
C ALA A 346 19.36 10.73 3.75
N LYS A 347 20.11 10.35 4.79
CA LYS A 347 21.14 9.28 4.72
C LYS A 347 20.57 7.94 4.26
N LEU A 348 19.41 7.54 4.77
CA LEU A 348 18.74 6.31 4.32
C LEU A 348 18.30 6.37 2.85
N ARG A 349 17.76 7.51 2.40
CA ARG A 349 17.39 7.68 0.98
C ARG A 349 18.62 7.63 0.07
N GLU A 350 19.74 8.20 0.49
CA GLU A 350 21.00 8.12 -0.24
C GLU A 350 21.51 6.67 -0.32
N ALA A 351 21.48 5.92 0.79
CA ALA A 351 21.80 4.50 0.78
C ALA A 351 20.88 3.71 -0.15
N GLY A 352 19.56 3.98 -0.10
CA GLY A 352 18.58 3.39 -1.02
C GLY A 352 18.85 3.73 -2.49
N ALA A 353 19.22 4.98 -2.80
CA ALA A 353 19.58 5.38 -4.17
C ALA A 353 20.78 4.59 -4.71
N ARG A 354 21.82 4.36 -3.88
CA ARG A 354 22.95 3.51 -4.25
C ARG A 354 22.52 2.07 -4.53
N GLN A 355 21.61 1.52 -3.75
CA GLN A 355 21.10 0.16 -3.97
C GLN A 355 20.24 0.06 -5.23
N VAL A 356 19.41 1.04 -5.52
CA VAL A 356 18.66 1.13 -6.79
C VAL A 356 19.62 1.16 -7.97
N GLU A 357 20.63 2.04 -7.95
CA GLU A 357 21.61 2.16 -9.04
C GLU A 357 22.38 0.83 -9.26
N LYS A 358 22.84 0.19 -8.18
CA LYS A 358 23.47 -1.13 -8.22
C LYS A 358 22.55 -2.16 -8.88
N PHE A 359 21.29 -2.22 -8.46
CA PHE A 359 20.31 -3.16 -9.02
C PHE A 359 20.05 -2.88 -10.50
N LEU A 360 19.74 -1.63 -10.86
CA LEU A 360 19.45 -1.25 -12.26
C LEU A 360 20.64 -1.54 -13.17
N THR A 361 21.87 -1.22 -12.74
CA THR A 361 23.10 -1.52 -13.49
C THR A 361 23.29 -3.02 -13.73
N SER A 362 22.91 -3.86 -12.78
CA SER A 362 22.96 -5.33 -12.92
C SER A 362 22.00 -5.89 -13.97
N ARG A 363 21.05 -5.08 -14.43
CA ARG A 363 20.06 -5.48 -15.46
C ARG A 363 20.52 -5.15 -16.88
N ILE A 364 21.57 -4.35 -17.07
CA ILE A 364 22.08 -3.98 -18.40
C ILE A 364 22.46 -5.24 -19.18
N GLY A 365 22.01 -5.32 -20.43
CA GLY A 365 22.21 -6.46 -21.33
C GLY A 365 21.19 -7.58 -21.20
N LYS A 366 20.35 -7.58 -20.14
CA LYS A 366 19.27 -8.57 -19.96
C LYS A 366 17.99 -8.13 -20.69
N THR A 367 17.17 -9.10 -21.03
CA THR A 367 15.80 -8.87 -21.53
C THR A 367 14.85 -8.86 -20.33
N GLU A 368 14.04 -7.81 -20.21
CA GLU A 368 13.05 -7.62 -19.16
C GLU A 368 11.64 -7.69 -19.74
N SER A 369 10.75 -8.36 -19.02
CA SER A 369 9.33 -8.28 -19.26
C SER A 369 8.75 -7.08 -18.51
N ILE A 370 8.15 -6.14 -19.23
CA ILE A 370 7.78 -4.81 -18.73
C ILE A 370 6.26 -4.64 -18.83
N LEU A 371 5.62 -4.27 -17.74
CA LEU A 371 4.25 -3.79 -17.75
C LEU A 371 4.25 -2.32 -18.17
N VAL A 372 3.60 -2.03 -19.29
CA VAL A 372 3.51 -0.68 -19.86
C VAL A 372 2.57 0.19 -19.03
N GLU A 373 3.03 1.37 -18.68
CA GLU A 373 2.26 2.44 -18.03
C GLU A 373 2.14 3.67 -18.95
N LYS A 374 1.54 4.75 -18.45
CA LYS A 374 1.41 6.00 -19.21
C LYS A 374 2.76 6.67 -19.49
N ASN A 375 2.80 7.50 -20.54
CA ASN A 375 3.93 8.38 -20.85
C ASN A 375 5.25 7.63 -21.10
N ARG A 376 5.22 6.51 -21.81
CA ARG A 376 6.39 5.65 -22.09
C ARG A 376 7.10 5.16 -20.85
N ASN A 377 6.40 5.04 -19.74
CA ASN A 377 6.94 4.42 -18.53
C ASN A 377 6.43 2.98 -18.40
N GLY A 378 7.14 2.21 -17.60
CA GLY A 378 6.73 0.87 -17.23
C GLY A 378 7.48 0.36 -16.01
N HIS A 379 7.16 -0.84 -15.59
CA HIS A 379 7.88 -1.53 -14.52
C HIS A 379 8.15 -2.98 -14.91
N THR A 380 9.33 -3.46 -14.55
CA THR A 380 9.72 -4.86 -14.72
C THR A 380 9.00 -5.76 -13.69
N GLU A 381 9.24 -7.07 -13.79
CA GLU A 381 8.81 -8.06 -12.81
C GLU A 381 9.37 -7.77 -11.41
N HIS A 382 10.58 -7.24 -11.32
CA HIS A 382 11.26 -6.83 -10.09
C HIS A 382 10.80 -5.46 -9.55
N PHE A 383 9.82 -4.84 -10.19
CA PHE A 383 9.34 -3.48 -9.90
C PHE A 383 10.36 -2.36 -10.21
N ALA A 384 11.35 -2.63 -11.04
CA ALA A 384 12.27 -1.60 -11.52
C ALA A 384 11.56 -0.67 -12.53
N PRO A 385 11.69 0.67 -12.38
CA PRO A 385 11.13 1.62 -13.34
C PRO A 385 11.87 1.54 -14.67
N VAL A 386 11.13 1.73 -15.77
CA VAL A 386 11.63 1.65 -17.14
C VAL A 386 11.14 2.84 -17.95
N HIS A 387 12.02 3.42 -18.77
CA HIS A 387 11.66 4.32 -19.86
C HIS A 387 11.67 3.53 -21.18
N LEU A 388 10.50 3.46 -21.81
CA LEU A 388 10.30 2.74 -23.06
C LEU A 388 10.75 3.57 -24.27
N ASP A 389 11.30 2.90 -25.27
CA ASP A 389 11.80 3.46 -26.51
C ASP A 389 10.66 4.06 -27.39
N GLN A 390 9.47 3.49 -27.30
CA GLN A 390 8.30 3.89 -28.07
C GLN A 390 7.00 3.76 -27.27
N ASP A 391 5.88 4.20 -27.85
CA ASP A 391 4.58 4.08 -27.24
C ASP A 391 4.00 2.67 -27.43
N PHE A 392 3.44 2.12 -26.36
CA PHE A 392 2.71 0.86 -26.32
C PHE A 392 1.36 1.06 -25.61
N PRO A 393 0.36 0.21 -25.87
CA PRO A 393 -0.88 0.23 -25.09
C PRO A 393 -0.64 0.04 -23.59
N VAL A 394 -1.25 0.89 -22.79
CA VAL A 394 -1.17 0.79 -21.31
C VAL A 394 -1.75 -0.56 -20.85
N GLY A 395 -1.07 -1.22 -19.93
CA GLY A 395 -1.43 -2.55 -19.41
C GLY A 395 -0.86 -3.73 -20.24
N GLN A 396 -0.25 -3.46 -21.39
CA GLN A 396 0.43 -4.51 -22.18
C GLN A 396 1.72 -4.95 -21.49
N LEU A 397 2.06 -6.24 -21.61
CA LEU A 397 3.39 -6.77 -21.30
C LEU A 397 4.23 -6.79 -22.57
N VAL A 398 5.43 -6.18 -22.50
CA VAL A 398 6.38 -6.15 -23.59
C VAL A 398 7.75 -6.61 -23.12
N GLU A 399 8.47 -7.34 -23.97
CA GLU A 399 9.85 -7.72 -23.70
C GLU A 399 10.81 -6.75 -24.40
N ARG A 400 11.79 -6.23 -23.64
CA ARG A 400 12.78 -5.29 -24.15
C ARG A 400 14.14 -5.56 -23.54
N LYS A 401 15.18 -5.36 -24.34
CA LYS A 401 16.55 -5.46 -23.87
C LYS A 401 16.96 -4.17 -23.16
N VAL A 402 17.51 -4.30 -21.96
CA VAL A 402 18.06 -3.15 -21.21
C VAL A 402 19.40 -2.75 -21.84
N ILE A 403 19.51 -1.49 -22.25
CA ILE A 403 20.70 -0.92 -22.89
C ILE A 403 21.45 0.08 -21.99
N GLY A 404 20.82 0.53 -20.91
CA GLY A 404 21.43 1.50 -19.98
C GLY A 404 20.52 1.85 -18.82
N VAL A 405 21.00 2.82 -18.03
CA VAL A 405 20.28 3.41 -16.88
C VAL A 405 20.36 4.93 -16.99
N ALA A 406 19.26 5.62 -16.85
CA ALA A 406 19.20 7.08 -16.74
C ALA A 406 18.04 7.50 -15.82
N ASP A 407 18.23 8.59 -15.08
CA ASP A 407 17.22 9.21 -14.20
C ASP A 407 16.55 8.22 -13.22
N GLY A 408 17.33 7.21 -12.75
CA GLY A 408 16.85 6.20 -11.83
C GLY A 408 15.92 5.15 -12.45
N ALA A 409 15.92 5.01 -13.77
CA ALA A 409 15.15 4.03 -14.54
C ALA A 409 16.02 3.28 -15.57
N LEU A 410 15.56 2.08 -15.94
CA LEU A 410 16.14 1.31 -17.05
C LEU A 410 15.79 1.96 -18.38
N ILE A 411 16.75 2.05 -19.29
CA ILE A 411 16.58 2.43 -20.69
C ILE A 411 16.60 1.16 -21.53
N VAL A 412 15.63 1.01 -22.41
CA VAL A 412 15.43 -0.21 -23.21
C VAL A 412 15.37 0.09 -24.71
N ALA A 413 15.61 -0.95 -25.51
CA ALA A 413 15.50 -0.93 -26.97
C ALA A 413 14.81 -2.21 -27.50
#